data_092d0ae296432f38f4619e586e54c6b5
#
_entry.id   092d0ae296432f38f4619e586e54c6b5
#
_cell.length_a   1.000
_cell.length_b   1.000
_cell.length_c   1.000
_cell.angle_alpha   90.00
_cell.angle_beta   90.00
_cell.angle_gamma   90.00
#
_symmetry.space_group_name_H-M   'P 1'
#
loop_
_entity.id
_entity.type
_entity.pdbx_description
1 polymer ?
#
loop_
_entity_poly.entity_id
_entity_poly.type
_entity_poly.pdbx_seq_one_letter_code
_entity_poly.pdbx_strand_id
1 'polypeptide(L)'
;MLFTSTPRTFTPPSYFEESVNFGGVITTYGSLMVPALTFVILIAVLWILYKSKYGIAIRALAFDIQTVNLMGIDANRIIAIVFALGSALAAVGGVFWAANYYSVEPTMGTLIGLKAFAAAVLGGIGSVVGAVLGGLIIGFTEVVVVAFFPDLSGFKDAFAFIFLVFILLFRPTGILGINFEKSRF
;
A
#
# COMPACT_ATOMS: atom_id res chain seq x y z
N MET A 1 -5.24 -31.03 12.74
CA MET A 1 -4.89 -29.62 12.52
C MET A 1 -4.07 -29.54 11.24
N LEU A 2 -4.64 -29.03 10.15
CA LEU A 2 -3.98 -28.95 8.84
C LEU A 2 -3.10 -27.68 8.70
N PHE A 3 -3.26 -26.71 9.60
CA PHE A 3 -2.50 -25.47 9.59
C PHE A 3 -1.90 -25.22 10.98
N THR A 4 -0.58 -25.18 11.07
CA THR A 4 0.14 -24.78 12.27
C THR A 4 0.38 -23.26 12.21
N SER A 5 0.29 -22.59 13.36
CA SER A 5 0.61 -21.15 13.50
C SER A 5 2.11 -20.85 13.47
N THR A 6 2.94 -21.85 13.19
CA THR A 6 4.39 -21.68 13.11
C THR A 6 4.79 -20.93 11.84
N PRO A 7 5.69 -19.93 11.94
CA PRO A 7 6.27 -19.27 10.78
C PRO A 7 6.92 -20.30 9.83
N ARG A 8 6.68 -20.11 8.53
CA ARG A 8 7.37 -20.92 7.50
C ARG A 8 8.45 -20.09 6.85
N THR A 9 9.63 -20.66 6.71
CA THR A 9 10.73 -20.04 5.98
C THR A 9 10.39 -19.99 4.48
N PHE A 10 10.52 -18.82 3.89
CA PHE A 10 10.41 -18.60 2.46
C PHE A 10 11.82 -18.41 1.91
N THR A 11 12.24 -19.25 0.99
CA THR A 11 13.49 -19.09 0.28
C THR A 11 13.21 -18.39 -1.06
N PRO A 12 13.58 -17.10 -1.20
CA PRO A 12 13.46 -16.42 -2.48
C PRO A 12 14.40 -17.07 -3.51
N PRO A 13 14.13 -16.89 -4.81
CA PRO A 13 15.01 -17.34 -5.87
C PRO A 13 16.42 -16.73 -5.72
N SER A 14 17.47 -17.49 -6.06
CA SER A 14 18.87 -17.14 -5.82
C SER A 14 19.32 -15.78 -6.38
N TYR A 15 18.70 -15.32 -7.46
CA TYR A 15 18.98 -13.99 -8.02
C TYR A 15 18.52 -12.82 -7.14
N PHE A 16 17.64 -13.04 -6.15
CA PHE A 16 17.26 -12.03 -5.17
C PHE A 16 18.34 -11.76 -4.14
N GLU A 17 19.22 -12.74 -3.90
CA GLU A 17 20.29 -12.70 -2.90
C GLU A 17 21.65 -12.24 -3.46
N GLU A 18 21.78 -12.15 -4.78
CA GLU A 18 23.02 -11.68 -5.39
C GLU A 18 23.30 -10.22 -4.98
N SER A 19 24.51 -10.00 -4.47
CA SER A 19 24.97 -8.68 -4.05
C SER A 19 25.50 -7.87 -5.22
N VAL A 20 25.06 -6.64 -5.35
CA VAL A 20 25.56 -5.65 -6.33
C VAL A 20 26.34 -4.59 -5.60
N ASN A 21 27.56 -4.34 -6.05
CA ASN A 21 28.39 -3.25 -5.56
C ASN A 21 28.17 -1.97 -6.39
N PHE A 22 27.47 -1.00 -5.80
CA PHE A 22 27.36 0.34 -6.37
C PHE A 22 28.26 1.31 -5.59
N GLY A 23 29.46 1.58 -6.13
CA GLY A 23 30.32 2.64 -5.58
C GLY A 23 30.71 2.50 -4.10
N GLY A 24 30.83 1.26 -3.57
CA GLY A 24 31.18 0.99 -2.18
C GLY A 24 30.01 0.64 -1.27
N VAL A 25 28.77 0.71 -1.75
CA VAL A 25 27.58 0.24 -1.05
C VAL A 25 27.20 -1.12 -1.59
N ILE A 26 27.24 -2.14 -0.72
CA ILE A 26 26.80 -3.50 -1.05
C ILE A 26 25.29 -3.54 -0.84
N THR A 27 24.53 -3.74 -1.90
CA THR A 27 23.09 -3.91 -1.86
C THR A 27 22.68 -5.20 -2.57
N THR A 28 21.52 -5.75 -2.23
CA THR A 28 21.01 -6.98 -2.83
C THR A 28 20.11 -6.64 -4.01
N TYR A 29 20.11 -7.46 -5.07
CA TYR A 29 19.20 -7.27 -6.21
C TYR A 29 17.73 -7.15 -5.76
N GLY A 30 17.31 -7.91 -4.75
CA GLY A 30 15.97 -7.85 -4.18
C GLY A 30 15.59 -6.46 -3.67
N SER A 31 16.50 -5.76 -2.98
CA SER A 31 16.24 -4.42 -2.45
C SER A 31 16.12 -3.33 -3.52
N LEU A 32 16.63 -3.57 -4.73
CA LEU A 32 16.44 -2.68 -5.88
C LEU A 32 15.22 -3.09 -6.73
N MET A 33 14.97 -4.39 -6.88
CA MET A 33 13.84 -4.89 -7.68
C MET A 33 12.48 -4.56 -7.05
N VAL A 34 12.35 -4.66 -5.72
CA VAL A 34 11.07 -4.39 -5.04
C VAL A 34 10.58 -2.97 -5.28
N PRO A 35 11.38 -1.90 -5.05
CA PRO A 35 10.96 -0.54 -5.37
C PRO A 35 10.68 -0.32 -6.86
N ALA A 36 11.52 -0.89 -7.75
CA ALA A 36 11.33 -0.75 -9.19
C ALA A 36 10.02 -1.39 -9.66
N LEU A 37 9.73 -2.62 -9.23
CA LEU A 37 8.46 -3.29 -9.53
C LEU A 37 7.27 -2.55 -8.92
N THR A 38 7.39 -2.06 -7.69
CA THR A 38 6.35 -1.25 -7.05
C THR A 38 6.03 0.00 -7.88
N PHE A 39 7.04 0.67 -8.41
CA PHE A 39 6.87 1.84 -9.28
C PHE A 39 6.14 1.48 -10.59
N VAL A 40 6.51 0.37 -11.22
CA VAL A 40 5.86 -0.12 -12.45
C VAL A 40 4.38 -0.46 -12.18
N ILE A 41 4.10 -1.17 -11.10
CA ILE A 41 2.73 -1.52 -10.69
C ILE A 41 1.92 -0.26 -10.38
N LEU A 42 2.52 0.71 -9.68
CA LEU A 42 1.89 1.99 -9.40
C LEU A 42 1.48 2.72 -10.69
N ILE A 43 2.41 2.84 -11.64
CA ILE A 43 2.12 3.47 -12.94
C ILE A 43 1.00 2.74 -13.67
N ALA A 44 1.01 1.40 -13.67
CA ALA A 44 -0.04 0.58 -14.29
C ALA A 44 -1.41 0.83 -13.64
N VAL A 45 -1.48 0.85 -12.31
CA VAL A 45 -2.72 1.13 -11.56
C VAL A 45 -3.22 2.54 -11.84
N LEU A 46 -2.36 3.55 -11.80
CA LEU A 46 -2.72 4.92 -12.12
C LEU A 46 -3.22 5.04 -13.57
N TRP A 47 -2.56 4.38 -14.51
CA TRP A 47 -3.00 4.35 -15.90
C TRP A 47 -4.38 3.72 -16.04
N ILE A 48 -4.64 2.58 -15.38
CA ILE A 48 -5.97 1.92 -15.37
C ILE A 48 -7.01 2.88 -14.78
N LEU A 49 -6.73 3.52 -13.66
CA LEU A 49 -7.70 4.37 -12.96
C LEU A 49 -7.98 5.69 -13.67
N TYR A 50 -6.98 6.30 -14.33
CA TYR A 50 -7.13 7.63 -14.91
C TYR A 50 -7.38 7.61 -16.43
N LYS A 51 -6.92 6.58 -17.16
CA LYS A 51 -6.99 6.51 -18.62
C LYS A 51 -7.98 5.47 -19.15
N SER A 52 -8.35 4.44 -18.37
CA SER A 52 -9.24 3.38 -18.86
C SER A 52 -10.72 3.75 -18.65
N LYS A 53 -11.59 3.13 -19.48
CA LYS A 53 -13.05 3.22 -19.33
C LYS A 53 -13.52 2.68 -17.97
N TYR A 54 -12.89 1.63 -17.48
CA TYR A 54 -13.16 1.08 -16.15
C TYR A 54 -12.83 2.07 -15.03
N GLY A 55 -11.73 2.80 -15.15
CA GLY A 55 -11.36 3.82 -14.18
C GLY A 55 -12.36 4.98 -14.10
N ILE A 56 -12.95 5.38 -15.21
CA ILE A 56 -14.03 6.38 -15.21
C ILE A 56 -15.25 5.82 -14.46
N ALA A 57 -15.64 4.56 -14.74
CA ALA A 57 -16.77 3.90 -14.09
C ALA A 57 -16.52 3.72 -12.57
N ILE A 58 -15.30 3.35 -12.16
CA ILE A 58 -14.92 3.23 -10.74
C ILE A 58 -15.07 4.57 -10.02
N ARG A 59 -14.59 5.66 -10.61
CA ARG A 59 -14.73 7.00 -10.01
C ARG A 59 -16.17 7.46 -9.96
N ALA A 60 -16.96 7.23 -11.02
CA ALA A 60 -18.38 7.55 -11.03
C ALA A 60 -19.15 6.78 -9.94
N LEU A 61 -18.84 5.49 -9.78
CA LEU A 61 -19.44 4.62 -8.76
C LEU A 61 -19.16 5.11 -7.33
N ALA A 62 -17.96 5.69 -7.09
CA ALA A 62 -17.60 6.24 -5.80
C ALA A 62 -18.44 7.45 -5.39
N PHE A 63 -19.07 8.13 -6.35
CA PHE A 63 -19.96 9.26 -6.09
C PHE A 63 -21.42 8.82 -5.90
N ASP A 64 -21.95 8.00 -6.83
CA ASP A 64 -23.36 7.57 -6.77
C ASP A 64 -23.58 6.26 -7.55
N ILE A 65 -23.90 5.21 -6.80
CA ILE A 65 -24.19 3.87 -7.34
C ILE A 65 -25.47 3.87 -8.18
N GLN A 66 -26.50 4.62 -7.75
CA GLN A 66 -27.80 4.62 -8.42
C GLN A 66 -27.70 5.27 -9.79
N THR A 67 -27.04 6.41 -9.87
CA THR A 67 -26.82 7.13 -11.12
C THR A 67 -26.02 6.29 -12.11
N VAL A 68 -25.00 5.56 -11.68
CA VAL A 68 -24.19 4.68 -12.55
C VAL A 68 -25.04 3.56 -13.16
N ASN A 69 -25.93 2.94 -12.37
CA ASN A 69 -26.85 1.92 -12.87
C ASN A 69 -27.85 2.49 -13.89
N LEU A 70 -28.34 3.70 -13.68
CA LEU A 70 -29.23 4.38 -14.63
C LEU A 70 -28.54 4.69 -15.97
N MET A 71 -27.22 4.87 -15.95
CA MET A 71 -26.41 5.05 -17.17
C MET A 71 -26.12 3.73 -17.91
N GLY A 72 -26.67 2.61 -17.45
CA GLY A 72 -26.51 1.29 -18.07
C GLY A 72 -25.21 0.58 -17.72
N ILE A 73 -24.47 1.05 -16.72
CA ILE A 73 -23.25 0.41 -16.22
C ILE A 73 -23.63 -0.49 -15.04
N ASP A 74 -23.28 -1.76 -15.12
CA ASP A 74 -23.49 -2.73 -14.04
C ASP A 74 -22.52 -2.44 -12.88
N ALA A 75 -23.05 -1.82 -11.82
CA ALA A 75 -22.29 -1.47 -10.62
C ALA A 75 -21.63 -2.69 -9.96
N ASN A 76 -22.31 -3.85 -9.94
CA ASN A 76 -21.78 -5.07 -9.32
C ASN A 76 -20.53 -5.55 -10.04
N ARG A 77 -20.51 -5.47 -11.36
CA ARG A 77 -19.34 -5.83 -12.18
C ARG A 77 -18.16 -4.91 -11.89
N ILE A 78 -18.41 -3.60 -11.77
CA ILE A 78 -17.35 -2.64 -11.45
C ILE A 78 -16.80 -2.88 -10.03
N ILE A 79 -17.66 -3.12 -9.06
CA ILE A 79 -17.25 -3.48 -7.69
C ILE A 79 -16.37 -4.73 -7.70
N ALA A 80 -16.77 -5.79 -8.42
CA ALA A 80 -15.99 -7.01 -8.54
C ALA A 80 -14.58 -6.75 -9.12
N ILE A 81 -14.47 -5.90 -10.13
CA ILE A 81 -13.18 -5.48 -10.73
C ILE A 81 -12.31 -4.76 -9.70
N VAL A 82 -12.88 -3.85 -8.90
CA VAL A 82 -12.14 -3.12 -7.84
C VAL A 82 -11.59 -4.08 -6.79
N PHE A 83 -12.43 -5.02 -6.32
CA PHE A 83 -11.99 -6.04 -5.36
C PHE A 83 -10.92 -6.97 -5.96
N ALA A 84 -11.06 -7.36 -7.22
CA ALA A 84 -10.06 -8.18 -7.91
C ALA A 84 -8.72 -7.46 -8.02
N LEU A 85 -8.71 -6.16 -8.39
CA LEU A 85 -7.51 -5.34 -8.44
C LEU A 85 -6.88 -5.19 -7.03
N GLY A 86 -7.67 -4.91 -6.01
CA GLY A 86 -7.21 -4.80 -4.63
C GLY A 86 -6.57 -6.10 -4.14
N SER A 87 -7.22 -7.23 -4.39
CA SER A 87 -6.70 -8.56 -4.02
C SER A 87 -5.41 -8.89 -4.76
N ALA A 88 -5.31 -8.57 -6.05
CA ALA A 88 -4.09 -8.77 -6.83
C ALA A 88 -2.92 -7.93 -6.27
N LEU A 89 -3.16 -6.67 -5.94
CA LEU A 89 -2.15 -5.80 -5.32
C LEU A 89 -1.72 -6.30 -3.94
N ALA A 90 -2.67 -6.78 -3.13
CA ALA A 90 -2.38 -7.37 -1.82
C ALA A 90 -1.53 -8.64 -1.94
N ALA A 91 -1.81 -9.50 -2.94
CA ALA A 91 -1.01 -10.68 -3.20
C ALA A 91 0.44 -10.33 -3.59
N VAL A 92 0.62 -9.35 -4.46
CA VAL A 92 1.96 -8.85 -4.85
C VAL A 92 2.70 -8.29 -3.63
N GLY A 93 2.03 -7.48 -2.81
CA GLY A 93 2.59 -6.95 -1.56
C GLY A 93 3.00 -8.05 -0.59
N GLY A 94 2.19 -9.10 -0.45
CA GLY A 94 2.50 -10.27 0.37
C GLY A 94 3.73 -11.04 -0.11
N VAL A 95 3.89 -11.22 -1.43
CA VAL A 95 5.08 -11.85 -2.02
C VAL A 95 6.34 -11.00 -1.75
N PHE A 96 6.26 -9.67 -1.92
CA PHE A 96 7.38 -8.77 -1.63
C PHE A 96 7.77 -8.78 -0.15
N TRP A 97 6.78 -8.84 0.74
CA TRP A 97 7.01 -8.99 2.17
C TRP A 97 7.73 -10.31 2.49
N ALA A 98 7.22 -11.43 1.98
CA ALA A 98 7.81 -12.74 2.17
C ALA A 98 9.25 -12.82 1.64
N ALA A 99 9.51 -12.21 0.47
CA ALA A 99 10.84 -12.18 -0.13
C ALA A 99 11.84 -11.33 0.68
N ASN A 100 11.38 -10.27 1.36
CA ASN A 100 12.23 -9.37 2.13
C ASN A 100 12.49 -9.87 3.56
N TYR A 101 11.52 -10.53 4.18
CA TYR A 101 11.62 -11.01 5.57
C TYR A 101 11.93 -12.51 5.69
N TYR A 102 12.00 -13.25 4.58
CA TYR A 102 12.29 -14.69 4.51
C TYR A 102 11.35 -15.56 5.36
N SER A 103 10.22 -15.01 5.78
CA SER A 103 9.23 -15.69 6.63
C SER A 103 7.80 -15.37 6.18
N VAL A 104 6.94 -16.38 6.26
CA VAL A 104 5.51 -16.26 6.02
C VAL A 104 4.78 -16.73 7.26
N GLU A 105 4.00 -15.82 7.84
CA GLU A 105 3.19 -16.09 9.01
C GLU A 105 1.70 -15.94 8.66
N PRO A 106 0.80 -16.77 9.22
CA PRO A 106 -0.64 -16.67 8.96
C PRO A 106 -1.23 -15.31 9.34
N THR A 107 -0.62 -14.60 10.32
CA THR A 107 -1.08 -13.33 10.87
C THR A 107 -0.39 -12.10 10.26
N MET A 108 0.58 -12.29 9.36
CA MET A 108 1.36 -11.18 8.78
C MET A 108 0.48 -10.14 8.09
N GLY A 109 -0.63 -10.59 7.47
CA GLY A 109 -1.57 -9.70 6.79
C GLY A 109 -2.25 -8.69 7.70
N THR A 110 -2.37 -8.96 9.00
CA THR A 110 -3.01 -8.05 9.96
C THR A 110 -2.20 -6.76 10.13
N LEU A 111 -0.89 -6.87 10.38
CA LEU A 111 -0.01 -5.70 10.53
C LEU A 111 0.15 -4.94 9.22
N ILE A 112 0.33 -5.66 8.10
CA ILE A 112 0.46 -5.05 6.77
C ILE A 112 -0.83 -4.32 6.41
N GLY A 113 -2.00 -4.95 6.65
CA GLY A 113 -3.30 -4.35 6.41
C GLY A 113 -3.55 -3.09 7.25
N LEU A 114 -3.17 -3.12 8.53
CA LEU A 114 -3.27 -1.96 9.41
C LEU A 114 -2.39 -0.79 8.91
N LYS A 115 -1.16 -1.07 8.48
CA LYS A 115 -0.27 -0.06 7.88
C LYS A 115 -0.82 0.48 6.56
N ALA A 116 -1.36 -0.39 5.71
CA ALA A 116 -1.97 0.03 4.45
C ALA A 116 -3.20 0.92 4.69
N PHE A 117 -4.03 0.60 5.69
CA PHE A 117 -5.13 1.46 6.11
C PHE A 117 -4.62 2.81 6.63
N ALA A 118 -3.60 2.80 7.51
CA ALA A 118 -2.97 4.01 8.00
C ALA A 118 -2.40 4.88 6.87
N ALA A 119 -1.76 4.27 5.88
CA ALA A 119 -1.25 4.94 4.68
C ALA A 119 -2.37 5.59 3.86
N ALA A 120 -3.49 4.90 3.67
CA ALA A 120 -4.64 5.43 2.94
C ALA A 120 -5.29 6.61 3.67
N VAL A 121 -5.42 6.52 5.00
CA VAL A 121 -5.98 7.59 5.84
C VAL A 121 -5.05 8.81 5.85
N LEU A 122 -3.74 8.60 6.07
CA LEU A 122 -2.74 9.65 6.07
C LEU A 122 -2.64 10.35 4.70
N GLY A 123 -2.70 9.58 3.64
CA GLY A 123 -2.70 10.10 2.27
C GLY A 123 -3.94 10.89 1.89
N GLY A 124 -5.07 10.54 2.51
CA GLY A 124 -6.40 11.10 2.26
C GLY A 124 -7.32 10.12 1.55
N ILE A 125 -8.40 9.75 2.25
CA ILE A 125 -9.40 8.80 1.75
C ILE A 125 -9.96 9.31 0.42
N GLY A 126 -9.96 8.45 -0.60
CA GLY A 126 -10.43 8.77 -1.96
C GLY A 126 -9.33 9.20 -2.93
N SER A 127 -8.09 9.41 -2.48
CA SER A 127 -6.95 9.74 -3.33
C SER A 127 -5.96 8.57 -3.41
N VAL A 128 -5.86 7.94 -4.59
CA VAL A 128 -4.88 6.84 -4.81
C VAL A 128 -3.45 7.36 -4.71
N VAL A 129 -3.17 8.53 -5.29
CA VAL A 129 -1.87 9.18 -5.19
C VAL A 129 -1.55 9.53 -3.73
N GLY A 130 -2.57 10.00 -2.99
CA GLY A 130 -2.46 10.24 -1.56
C GLY A 130 -2.06 8.98 -0.79
N ALA A 131 -2.74 7.87 -1.00
CA ALA A 131 -2.44 6.60 -0.34
C ALA A 131 -0.99 6.13 -0.57
N VAL A 132 -0.48 6.31 -1.79
CA VAL A 132 0.92 5.99 -2.12
C VAL A 132 1.88 6.90 -1.36
N LEU A 133 1.63 8.20 -1.35
CA LEU A 133 2.45 9.15 -0.58
C LEU A 133 2.39 8.86 0.92
N GLY A 134 1.20 8.51 1.44
CA GLY A 134 1.02 8.08 2.82
C GLY A 134 1.87 6.86 3.17
N GLY A 135 1.88 5.85 2.29
CA GLY A 135 2.72 4.66 2.44
C GLY A 135 4.20 4.96 2.43
N LEU A 136 4.66 5.83 1.52
CA LEU A 136 6.05 6.27 1.48
C LEU A 136 6.46 7.04 2.75
N ILE A 137 5.59 7.90 3.26
CA ILE A 137 5.85 8.66 4.48
C ILE A 137 5.94 7.73 5.69
N ILE A 138 5.02 6.77 5.83
CA ILE A 138 5.05 5.77 6.92
C ILE A 138 6.34 4.95 6.83
N GLY A 139 6.67 4.40 5.66
CA GLY A 139 7.90 3.63 5.48
C GLY A 139 9.16 4.46 5.75
N PHE A 140 9.21 5.70 5.30
CA PHE A 140 10.31 6.61 5.58
C PHE A 140 10.45 6.89 7.09
N THR A 141 9.34 7.13 7.78
CA THR A 141 9.32 7.35 9.23
C THR A 141 9.89 6.13 9.98
N GLU A 142 9.50 4.92 9.58
CA GLU A 142 10.03 3.68 10.18
C GLU A 142 11.55 3.56 9.99
N VAL A 143 12.05 3.84 8.79
CA VAL A 143 13.49 3.79 8.50
C VAL A 143 14.25 4.84 9.32
N VAL A 144 13.74 6.06 9.42
CA VAL A 144 14.34 7.14 10.20
C VAL A 144 14.40 6.77 11.68
N VAL A 145 13.31 6.24 12.25
CA VAL A 145 13.29 5.81 13.67
C VAL A 145 14.33 4.74 13.95
N VAL A 146 14.43 3.73 13.08
CA VAL A 146 15.43 2.66 13.25
C VAL A 146 16.86 3.17 13.08
N ALA A 147 17.09 4.12 12.16
CA ALA A 147 18.42 4.69 11.91
C ALA A 147 18.93 5.57 13.06
N PHE A 148 18.06 6.40 13.66
CA PHE A 148 18.45 7.31 14.73
C PHE A 148 18.35 6.69 16.13
N PHE A 149 17.43 5.73 16.30
CA PHE A 149 17.17 5.08 17.59
C PHE A 149 17.14 3.56 17.43
N PRO A 150 18.30 2.88 17.24
CA PRO A 150 18.35 1.42 17.02
C PRO A 150 17.71 0.62 18.16
N ASP A 151 17.83 1.11 19.40
CA ASP A 151 17.27 0.47 20.61
C ASP A 151 15.73 0.45 20.60
N LEU A 152 15.08 1.35 19.83
CA LEU A 152 13.65 1.46 19.70
C LEU A 152 13.10 0.76 18.44
N SER A 153 13.92 -0.04 17.77
CA SER A 153 13.53 -0.74 16.53
C SER A 153 12.28 -1.62 16.68
N GLY A 154 12.07 -2.21 17.86
CA GLY A 154 10.87 -2.96 18.21
C GLY A 154 9.58 -2.12 18.25
N PHE A 155 9.70 -0.81 18.41
CA PHE A 155 8.57 0.13 18.47
C PHE A 155 8.36 0.95 17.19
N LYS A 156 9.06 0.60 16.10
CA LYS A 156 8.98 1.33 14.82
C LYS A 156 7.53 1.53 14.33
N ASP A 157 6.69 0.51 14.49
CA ASP A 157 5.29 0.54 14.10
C ASP A 157 4.47 1.52 14.97
N ALA A 158 4.76 1.57 16.28
CA ALA A 158 4.12 2.53 17.19
C ALA A 158 4.45 3.98 16.81
N PHE A 159 5.69 4.26 16.44
CA PHE A 159 6.09 5.60 15.96
C PHE A 159 5.37 5.98 14.66
N ALA A 160 5.22 5.04 13.73
CA ALA A 160 4.47 5.26 12.50
C ALA A 160 3.00 5.63 12.78
N PHE A 161 2.37 4.95 13.75
CA PHE A 161 0.99 5.27 14.18
C PHE A 161 0.88 6.58 14.96
N ILE A 162 1.84 6.89 15.82
CA ILE A 162 1.89 8.20 16.50
C ILE A 162 2.00 9.33 15.47
N PHE A 163 2.85 9.15 14.48
CA PHE A 163 3.01 10.11 13.39
C PHE A 163 1.72 10.27 12.56
N LEU A 164 1.01 9.16 12.30
CA LEU A 164 -0.31 9.20 11.69
C LEU A 164 -1.29 10.05 12.49
N VAL A 165 -1.42 9.79 13.80
CA VAL A 165 -2.33 10.52 14.69
C VAL A 165 -1.96 12.01 14.72
N PHE A 166 -0.68 12.31 14.79
CA PHE A 166 -0.18 13.69 14.75
C PHE A 166 -0.61 14.42 13.48
N ILE A 167 -0.41 13.80 12.30
CA ILE A 167 -0.84 14.42 11.04
C ILE A 167 -2.36 14.60 10.98
N LEU A 168 -3.14 13.61 11.42
CA LEU A 168 -4.60 13.69 11.42
C LEU A 168 -5.15 14.77 12.36
N LEU A 169 -4.44 15.07 13.44
CA LEU A 169 -4.81 16.16 14.36
C LEU A 169 -4.74 17.53 13.65
N PHE A 170 -3.77 17.73 12.76
CA PHE A 170 -3.60 18.98 12.01
C PHE A 170 -4.33 18.97 10.66
N ARG A 171 -4.47 17.79 10.03
CA ARG A 171 -5.14 17.60 8.74
C ARG A 171 -6.05 16.38 8.74
N PRO A 172 -7.30 16.52 9.25
CA PRO A 172 -8.23 15.40 9.37
C PRO A 172 -8.64 14.79 8.03
N THR A 173 -8.46 15.50 6.91
CA THR A 173 -8.73 14.99 5.55
C THR A 173 -7.55 14.22 4.95
N GLY A 174 -6.42 14.14 5.66
CA GLY A 174 -5.17 13.62 5.10
C GLY A 174 -4.44 14.64 4.22
N ILE A 175 -3.33 14.21 3.61
CA ILE A 175 -2.42 15.11 2.84
C ILE A 175 -3.07 15.58 1.54
N LEU A 176 -3.71 14.65 0.78
CA LEU A 176 -4.36 14.90 -0.51
C LEU A 176 -5.86 14.57 -0.50
N GLY A 177 -6.47 14.51 0.68
CA GLY A 177 -7.90 14.23 0.80
C GLY A 177 -8.76 15.33 0.21
N ILE A 178 -9.86 14.93 -0.44
CA ILE A 178 -10.84 15.86 -1.01
C ILE A 178 -11.75 16.31 0.11
N ASN A 179 -11.87 17.62 0.32
CA ASN A 179 -12.85 18.19 1.22
C ASN A 179 -14.26 18.06 0.61
N PHE A 180 -14.98 17.02 0.97
CA PHE A 180 -16.36 16.79 0.51
C PHE A 180 -17.35 17.88 0.98
N GLU A 181 -17.04 18.63 2.04
CA GLU A 181 -17.88 19.73 2.50
C GLU A 181 -17.92 20.92 1.54
N LYS A 182 -16.83 21.22 0.83
CA LYS A 182 -16.76 22.33 -0.14
C LYS A 182 -17.40 22.02 -1.49
N SER A 183 -17.77 20.79 -1.76
CA SER A 183 -18.34 20.34 -3.03
C SER A 183 -19.88 20.32 -3.03
N ARG A 184 -20.52 20.75 -1.95
CA ARG A 184 -21.99 20.76 -1.82
C ARG A 184 -22.65 22.12 -2.09
N PHE A 185 -21.88 23.14 -2.46
CA PHE A 185 -22.40 24.46 -2.84
C PHE A 185 -21.91 24.88 -4.20
#